data_5c4a2657b87c7b541fee11d2dd61d37f
#
_entry.id   5c4a2657b87c7b541fee11d2dd61d37f
#
_cell.length_a   1.000
_cell.length_b   1.000
_cell.length_c   1.000
_cell.angle_alpha   90.00
_cell.angle_beta   90.00
_cell.angle_gamma   90.00
#
_symmetry.space_group_name_H-M   'P 1'
#
loop_
_entity.id
_entity.type
_entity.pdbx_description
1 polymer ?
#
loop_
_entity_poly.entity_id
_entity_poly.type
_entity_poly.pdbx_seq_one_letter_code
_entity_poly.pdbx_strand_id
1 'polypeptide(L)'
;MKTLRLLAVFVIAMTASICSAQSGYRGMIEGGKTFHLDETALHATEFSTTHGYQFNPYLFVGAGMGLHFTSSDAEMTYMPLYMDVKANLMKTKVSPFIDVKAGYSVLDAKGIYLSPSVGVNYNFYKFLSVYLKVGYTYQKVDSPIYANSDKEISNIGGITAKIGFEF
;
A
#
# COMPACT_ATOMS: atom_id res chain seq x y z
N MET A 1 3.30 -2.14 -23.41
CA MET A 1 3.72 -3.54 -23.19
C MET A 1 4.26 -3.80 -21.78
N LYS A 2 5.00 -2.86 -21.14
CA LYS A 2 5.52 -3.02 -19.75
C LYS A 2 4.38 -3.04 -18.72
N THR A 3 3.41 -2.16 -18.83
CA THR A 3 2.23 -2.07 -17.95
C THR A 3 1.38 -3.34 -17.96
N LEU A 4 1.17 -3.96 -19.14
CA LEU A 4 0.41 -5.19 -19.28
C LEU A 4 1.11 -6.37 -18.57
N ARG A 5 2.45 -6.44 -18.63
CA ARG A 5 3.23 -7.47 -17.93
C ARG A 5 3.17 -7.28 -16.41
N LEU A 6 3.24 -6.03 -15.94
CA LEU A 6 3.09 -5.71 -14.51
C LEU A 6 1.68 -6.06 -14.00
N LEU A 7 0.65 -5.76 -14.78
CA LEU A 7 -0.73 -6.12 -14.46
C LEU A 7 -0.91 -7.64 -14.40
N ALA A 8 -0.31 -8.38 -15.33
CA ALA A 8 -0.35 -9.84 -15.33
C ALA A 8 0.34 -10.45 -14.11
N VAL A 9 1.50 -9.94 -13.72
CA VAL A 9 2.21 -10.38 -12.50
C VAL A 9 1.37 -10.08 -11.25
N PHE A 10 0.73 -8.92 -11.20
CA PHE A 10 -0.16 -8.53 -10.10
C PHE A 10 -1.38 -9.47 -10.00
N VAL A 11 -2.03 -9.78 -11.11
CA VAL A 11 -3.16 -10.72 -11.17
C VAL A 11 -2.75 -12.13 -10.75
N ILE A 12 -1.57 -12.61 -11.17
CA ILE A 12 -1.04 -13.91 -10.77
C ILE A 12 -0.74 -13.95 -9.26
N ALA A 13 -0.14 -12.87 -8.71
CA ALA A 13 0.10 -12.76 -7.27
C ALA A 13 -1.22 -12.77 -6.47
N MET A 14 -2.27 -12.15 -6.98
CA MET A 14 -3.61 -12.18 -6.37
C MET A 14 -4.25 -13.58 -6.39
N THR A 15 -4.14 -14.31 -7.50
CA THR A 15 -4.77 -15.64 -7.63
C THR A 15 -4.06 -16.71 -6.80
N ALA A 16 -2.73 -16.65 -6.66
CA ALA A 16 -1.97 -17.57 -5.83
C ALA A 16 -2.33 -17.47 -4.33
N SER A 17 -2.87 -16.35 -3.90
CA SER A 17 -3.18 -16.07 -2.49
C SER A 17 -4.48 -16.72 -2.00
N ILE A 18 -5.43 -16.97 -2.88
CA ILE A 18 -6.75 -17.50 -2.51
C ILE A 18 -6.67 -19.00 -2.07
N CYS A 19 -5.61 -19.70 -2.47
CA CYS A 19 -5.45 -21.14 -2.16
C CYS A 19 -4.85 -21.44 -0.78
N SER A 20 -4.40 -20.45 0.00
CA SER A 20 -3.64 -20.69 1.23
C SER A 20 -4.35 -20.29 2.54
N ALA A 21 -5.70 -20.21 2.54
CA ALA A 21 -6.48 -19.86 3.74
C ALA A 21 -6.42 -20.95 4.83
N GLN A 22 -5.23 -21.20 5.35
CA GLN A 22 -5.04 -21.97 6.59
C GLN A 22 -4.91 -21.02 7.79
N SER A 23 -5.25 -21.52 8.97
CA SER A 23 -5.28 -20.77 10.22
C SER A 23 -4.00 -19.91 10.44
N GLY A 24 -4.19 -18.61 10.54
CA GLY A 24 -3.12 -17.64 10.77
C GLY A 24 -2.63 -16.88 9.53
N TYR A 25 -2.81 -17.39 8.34
CA TYR A 25 -2.54 -16.66 7.11
C TYR A 25 -3.66 -15.64 6.83
N ARG A 26 -3.26 -14.45 6.37
CA ARG A 26 -4.16 -13.38 5.94
C ARG A 26 -3.63 -12.72 4.68
N GLY A 27 -4.55 -12.46 3.74
CA GLY A 27 -4.30 -11.66 2.56
C GLY A 27 -5.12 -10.37 2.62
N MET A 28 -4.56 -9.28 2.12
CA MET A 28 -5.24 -7.99 1.99
C MET A 28 -5.06 -7.45 0.59
N ILE A 29 -6.12 -6.88 0.04
CA ILE A 29 -6.13 -6.16 -1.23
C ILE A 29 -6.68 -4.78 -0.96
N GLU A 30 -6.00 -3.74 -1.42
CA GLU A 30 -6.36 -2.35 -1.18
C GLU A 30 -6.39 -1.57 -2.49
N GLY A 31 -7.33 -0.65 -2.58
CA GLY A 31 -7.38 0.38 -3.61
C GLY A 31 -7.67 1.74 -2.98
N GLY A 32 -7.08 2.79 -3.53
CA GLY A 32 -7.28 4.12 -2.98
C GLY A 32 -6.63 5.23 -3.78
N LYS A 33 -6.61 6.39 -3.17
CA LYS A 33 -5.98 7.60 -3.73
C LYS A 33 -5.11 8.28 -2.70
N THR A 34 -4.00 8.82 -3.18
CA THR A 34 -3.14 9.73 -2.41
C THR A 34 -3.26 11.13 -2.97
N PHE A 35 -3.53 12.06 -2.08
CA PHE A 35 -3.61 13.50 -2.34
C PHE A 35 -2.32 14.13 -1.85
N HIS A 36 -1.46 14.57 -2.76
CA HIS A 36 -0.22 15.23 -2.42
C HIS A 36 -0.50 16.65 -1.93
N LEU A 37 0.28 17.10 -0.96
CA LEU A 37 0.09 18.41 -0.31
C LEU A 37 0.86 19.53 -1.01
N ASP A 38 1.69 19.21 -2.00
CA ASP A 38 2.42 20.17 -2.80
C ASP A 38 1.54 20.81 -3.89
N GLU A 39 1.90 22.04 -4.29
CA GLU A 39 1.17 22.90 -5.24
C GLU A 39 0.97 22.27 -6.63
N THR A 40 1.69 21.23 -6.97
CA THR A 40 1.57 20.47 -8.22
C THR A 40 0.44 19.44 -8.21
N ALA A 41 -0.56 19.55 -7.33
CA ALA A 41 -1.84 18.81 -7.32
C ALA A 41 -1.82 17.38 -7.95
N LEU A 42 -0.76 16.62 -7.65
CA LEU A 42 -0.60 15.26 -8.15
C LEU A 42 -1.51 14.32 -7.36
N HIS A 43 -2.48 13.72 -8.02
CA HIS A 43 -3.27 12.65 -7.43
C HIS A 43 -2.70 11.31 -7.88
N ALA A 44 -2.36 10.45 -6.95
CA ALA A 44 -1.95 9.09 -7.27
C ALA A 44 -3.10 8.12 -6.98
N THR A 45 -3.39 7.24 -7.95
CA THR A 45 -4.26 6.07 -7.73
C THR A 45 -3.38 4.90 -7.34
N GLU A 46 -3.77 4.21 -6.28
CA GLU A 46 -2.97 3.16 -5.66
C GLU A 46 -3.75 1.85 -5.61
N PHE A 47 -3.06 0.77 -5.97
CA PHE A 47 -3.50 -0.60 -5.75
C PHE A 47 -2.41 -1.35 -5.03
N SER A 48 -2.76 -2.12 -4.01
CA SER A 48 -1.76 -2.89 -3.28
C SER A 48 -2.30 -4.22 -2.80
N THR A 49 -1.39 -5.18 -2.62
CA THR A 49 -1.68 -6.46 -2.01
C THR A 49 -0.65 -6.74 -0.93
N THR A 50 -1.12 -7.28 0.19
CA THR A 50 -0.29 -7.64 1.34
C THR A 50 -0.63 -9.06 1.76
N HIS A 51 0.38 -9.85 2.05
CA HIS A 51 0.25 -11.23 2.49
C HIS A 51 1.08 -11.43 3.74
N GLY A 52 0.53 -12.13 4.73
CA GLY A 52 1.23 -12.29 5.97
C GLY A 52 0.55 -13.24 6.93
N TYR A 53 0.90 -13.09 8.18
CA TYR A 53 0.46 -13.94 9.26
C TYR A 53 -0.18 -13.15 10.39
N GLN A 54 -1.37 -13.57 10.80
CA GLN A 54 -2.08 -13.06 11.96
C GLN A 54 -1.62 -13.85 13.19
N PHE A 55 -0.73 -13.29 13.99
CA PHE A 55 -0.17 -13.94 15.19
C PHE A 55 -1.19 -14.12 16.30
N ASN A 56 -2.06 -13.14 16.42
CA ASN A 56 -3.16 -13.13 17.38
C ASN A 56 -4.24 -12.18 16.87
N PRO A 57 -5.43 -12.10 17.48
CA PRO A 57 -6.51 -11.23 17.00
C PRO A 57 -6.15 -9.73 16.90
N TYR A 58 -5.05 -9.31 17.50
CA TYR A 58 -4.63 -7.91 17.53
C TYR A 58 -3.49 -7.60 16.59
N LEU A 59 -2.59 -8.56 16.31
CA LEU A 59 -1.35 -8.31 15.58
C LEU A 59 -1.28 -9.14 14.29
N PHE A 60 -1.15 -8.44 13.18
CA PHE A 60 -0.81 -8.97 11.87
C PHE A 60 0.56 -8.42 11.44
N VAL A 61 1.36 -9.26 10.81
CA VAL A 61 2.62 -8.88 10.16
C VAL A 61 2.67 -9.54 8.79
N GLY A 62 3.01 -8.74 7.78
CA GLY A 62 3.05 -9.21 6.40
C GLY A 62 4.07 -8.49 5.54
N ALA A 63 4.11 -8.87 4.30
CA ALA A 63 4.85 -8.20 3.24
C ALA A 63 3.92 -8.00 2.04
N GLY A 64 4.15 -6.93 1.30
CA GLY A 64 3.30 -6.60 0.17
C GLY A 64 3.99 -5.77 -0.89
N MET A 65 3.23 -5.55 -1.95
CA MET A 65 3.61 -4.66 -3.04
C MET A 65 2.43 -3.77 -3.43
N GLY A 66 2.75 -2.58 -3.90
CA GLY A 66 1.77 -1.64 -4.44
C GLY A 66 2.09 -1.24 -5.88
N LEU A 67 1.10 -0.74 -6.57
CA LEU A 67 1.23 -0.04 -7.84
C LEU A 67 0.60 1.33 -7.68
N HIS A 68 1.37 2.37 -7.91
CA HIS A 68 0.96 3.75 -7.80
C HIS A 68 1.05 4.40 -9.18
N PHE A 69 -0.06 4.95 -9.64
CA PHE A 69 -0.18 5.63 -10.91
C PHE A 69 -0.43 7.10 -10.63
N THR A 70 0.52 7.95 -11.00
CA THR A 70 0.38 9.40 -10.86
C THR A 70 -0.26 9.97 -12.11
N SER A 71 -1.32 10.75 -11.92
CA SER A 71 -2.03 11.44 -13.00
C SER A 71 -1.43 12.84 -13.17
N SER A 72 -0.33 12.95 -13.93
CA SER A 72 0.27 14.22 -14.36
C SER A 72 0.75 14.08 -15.80
N ASP A 73 1.16 15.18 -16.45
CA ASP A 73 1.70 15.21 -17.81
C ASP A 73 2.93 14.29 -18.01
N ALA A 74 3.58 13.89 -16.93
CA ALA A 74 4.56 12.80 -16.88
C ALA A 74 3.94 11.60 -16.17
N GLU A 75 3.44 10.61 -16.91
CA GLU A 75 2.96 9.33 -16.37
C GLU A 75 4.09 8.62 -15.60
N MET A 76 4.12 8.79 -14.28
CA MET A 76 5.07 8.10 -13.41
C MET A 76 4.38 6.91 -12.74
N THR A 77 4.99 5.73 -12.88
CA THR A 77 4.53 4.52 -12.19
C THR A 77 5.61 4.07 -11.22
N TYR A 78 5.27 3.94 -9.95
CA TYR A 78 6.20 3.39 -8.97
C TYR A 78 5.59 2.20 -8.21
N MET A 79 6.44 1.30 -7.78
CA MET A 79 6.06 0.06 -7.14
C MET A 79 6.78 -0.08 -5.79
N PRO A 80 6.15 0.30 -4.68
CA PRO A 80 6.69 0.05 -3.35
C PRO A 80 6.60 -1.45 -3.01
N LEU A 81 7.71 -1.98 -2.53
CA LEU A 81 7.80 -3.27 -1.84
C LEU A 81 7.94 -2.97 -0.36
N TYR A 82 7.06 -3.51 0.49
CA TYR A 82 7.00 -3.12 1.89
C TYR A 82 6.72 -4.29 2.83
N MET A 83 7.15 -4.10 4.07
CA MET A 83 6.65 -4.83 5.23
C MET A 83 5.47 -4.06 5.82
N ASP A 84 4.50 -4.79 6.35
CA ASP A 84 3.26 -4.27 6.89
C ASP A 84 3.06 -4.81 8.32
N VAL A 85 2.80 -3.90 9.24
CA VAL A 85 2.44 -4.24 10.62
C VAL A 85 1.11 -3.57 10.95
N LYS A 86 0.07 -4.39 11.14
CA LYS A 86 -1.28 -3.94 11.47
C LYS A 86 -1.66 -4.38 12.88
N ALA A 87 -2.11 -3.43 13.69
CA ALA A 87 -2.57 -3.65 15.05
C ALA A 87 -4.06 -3.34 15.17
N ASN A 88 -4.89 -4.37 15.36
CA ASN A 88 -6.32 -4.21 15.65
C ASN A 88 -6.50 -3.88 17.14
N LEU A 89 -7.27 -2.85 17.45
CA LEU A 89 -7.46 -2.39 18.83
C LEU A 89 -8.57 -3.15 19.57
N MET A 90 -9.49 -3.77 18.84
CA MET A 90 -10.64 -4.49 19.39
C MET A 90 -10.92 -5.80 18.67
N LYS A 91 -11.57 -6.76 19.35
CA LYS A 91 -12.06 -8.04 18.79
C LYS A 91 -13.55 -8.02 18.45
N THR A 92 -14.08 -6.89 18.01
CA THR A 92 -15.49 -6.73 17.72
C THR A 92 -15.74 -6.78 16.21
N LYS A 93 -17.03 -6.81 15.81
CA LYS A 93 -17.40 -6.72 14.38
C LYS A 93 -16.85 -5.46 13.72
N VAL A 94 -16.84 -4.36 14.45
CA VAL A 94 -16.21 -3.11 14.05
C VAL A 94 -14.96 -2.95 14.89
N SER A 95 -13.79 -2.99 14.27
CA SER A 95 -12.50 -2.92 14.97
C SER A 95 -11.64 -1.80 14.41
N PRO A 96 -11.39 -0.75 15.19
CA PRO A 96 -10.37 0.23 14.83
C PRO A 96 -9.00 -0.45 14.77
N PHE A 97 -8.13 0.04 13.87
CA PHE A 97 -6.76 -0.46 13.73
C PHE A 97 -5.76 0.65 13.41
N ILE A 98 -4.51 0.38 13.68
CA ILE A 98 -3.34 1.14 13.26
C ILE A 98 -2.54 0.24 12.34
N ASP A 99 -2.00 0.81 11.25
CA ASP A 99 -1.26 0.10 10.22
C ASP A 99 -0.04 0.93 9.84
N VAL A 100 1.11 0.29 9.71
CA VAL A 100 2.35 0.93 9.28
C VAL A 100 3.01 0.07 8.22
N LYS A 101 3.13 0.63 7.03
CA LYS A 101 3.87 0.05 5.91
C LYS A 101 5.21 0.75 5.77
N ALA A 102 6.30 -0.01 5.74
CA ALA A 102 7.65 0.50 5.55
C ALA A 102 8.39 -0.34 4.52
N GLY A 103 9.08 0.30 3.58
CA GLY A 103 9.73 -0.40 2.49
C GLY A 103 10.54 0.47 1.55
N TYR A 104 10.66 0.00 0.33
CA TYR A 104 11.42 0.68 -0.72
C TYR A 104 10.65 0.62 -2.04
N SER A 105 10.55 1.77 -2.71
CA SER A 105 9.95 1.85 -4.04
C SER A 105 10.99 1.56 -5.12
N VAL A 106 10.55 0.82 -6.12
CA VAL A 106 11.31 0.51 -7.33
C VAL A 106 10.58 1.08 -8.56
N LEU A 107 11.18 1.00 -9.74
CA LEU A 107 10.79 1.59 -11.02
C LEU A 107 11.18 3.07 -11.13
N ASP A 108 10.25 3.95 -11.58
CA ASP A 108 10.57 5.33 -11.95
C ASP A 108 10.94 6.20 -10.74
N ALA A 109 10.31 5.93 -9.59
CA ALA A 109 10.59 6.64 -8.34
C ALA A 109 11.21 5.69 -7.30
N LYS A 110 12.54 5.60 -7.28
CA LYS A 110 13.28 4.78 -6.30
C LYS A 110 13.46 5.55 -5.01
N GLY A 111 13.22 4.89 -3.88
CA GLY A 111 13.46 5.50 -2.58
C GLY A 111 12.71 4.85 -1.43
N ILE A 112 12.93 5.37 -0.23
CA ILE A 112 12.30 4.88 0.99
C ILE A 112 10.79 5.18 0.95
N TYR A 113 9.99 4.19 1.25
CA TYR A 113 8.54 4.25 1.36
C TYR A 113 8.11 4.03 2.81
N LEU A 114 7.29 4.94 3.34
CA LEU A 114 6.70 4.84 4.67
C LEU A 114 5.24 5.31 4.61
N SER A 115 4.30 4.49 5.12
CA SER A 115 2.88 4.83 5.09
C SER A 115 2.19 4.40 6.37
N PRO A 116 2.25 5.23 7.43
CA PRO A 116 1.39 5.06 8.61
C PRO A 116 -0.06 5.39 8.28
N SER A 117 -0.99 4.60 8.80
CA SER A 117 -2.42 4.80 8.63
C SER A 117 -3.23 4.31 9.82
N VAL A 118 -4.44 4.83 9.94
CA VAL A 118 -5.45 4.40 10.89
C VAL A 118 -6.73 4.07 10.14
N GLY A 119 -7.48 3.11 10.61
CA GLY A 119 -8.69 2.70 9.92
C GLY A 119 -9.65 1.92 10.79
N VAL A 120 -10.72 1.46 10.15
CA VAL A 120 -11.75 0.66 10.78
C VAL A 120 -12.03 -0.57 9.92
N ASN A 121 -11.92 -1.75 10.51
CA ASN A 121 -12.34 -3.02 9.94
C ASN A 121 -13.81 -3.28 10.27
N TYR A 122 -14.55 -3.78 9.30
CA TYR A 122 -15.84 -4.41 9.48
C TYR A 122 -15.74 -5.91 9.16
N ASN A 123 -15.79 -6.75 10.20
CA ASN A 123 -15.67 -8.20 10.11
C ASN A 123 -17.06 -8.81 9.91
N PHE A 124 -17.39 -9.31 8.70
CA PHE A 124 -18.68 -9.97 8.45
C PHE A 124 -18.56 -11.49 8.59
N TYR A 125 -17.38 -12.04 8.42
CA TYR A 125 -17.10 -13.45 8.64
C TYR A 125 -15.77 -13.65 9.34
N LYS A 126 -15.50 -14.85 9.89
CA LYS A 126 -14.27 -15.14 10.67
C LYS A 126 -12.97 -14.79 9.92
N PHE A 127 -13.00 -14.84 8.59
CA PHE A 127 -11.81 -14.64 7.75
C PHE A 127 -12.01 -13.55 6.68
N LEU A 128 -13.16 -12.87 6.68
CA LEU A 128 -13.49 -11.88 5.68
C LEU A 128 -13.86 -10.55 6.33
N SER A 129 -13.13 -9.52 5.97
CA SER A 129 -13.45 -8.15 6.41
C SER A 129 -13.23 -7.13 5.30
N VAL A 130 -13.99 -6.05 5.37
CA VAL A 130 -13.75 -4.83 4.60
C VAL A 130 -13.26 -3.76 5.55
N TYR A 131 -12.38 -2.93 5.10
CA TYR A 131 -11.90 -1.81 5.91
C TYR A 131 -11.74 -0.54 5.11
N LEU A 132 -11.86 0.55 5.83
CA LEU A 132 -11.50 1.89 5.35
C LEU A 132 -10.35 2.40 6.20
N LYS A 133 -9.38 3.04 5.56
CA LYS A 133 -8.26 3.66 6.26
C LYS A 133 -7.87 5.00 5.63
N VAL A 134 -7.36 5.87 6.48
CA VAL A 134 -6.71 7.12 6.09
C VAL A 134 -5.32 7.17 6.70
N GLY A 135 -4.39 7.77 6.02
CA GLY A 135 -3.01 7.83 6.49
C GLY A 135 -2.20 8.88 5.77
N TYR A 136 -0.92 8.84 6.03
CA TYR A 136 0.06 9.69 5.38
C TYR A 136 1.08 8.81 4.67
N THR A 137 1.30 9.04 3.40
CA THR A 137 2.33 8.35 2.63
C THR A 137 3.51 9.28 2.43
N TYR A 138 4.68 8.84 2.85
CA TYR A 138 5.95 9.51 2.64
C TYR A 138 6.80 8.67 1.70
N GLN A 139 7.30 9.30 0.66
CA GLN A 139 8.23 8.69 -0.28
C GLN A 139 9.38 9.62 -0.57
N LYS A 140 10.60 9.14 -0.34
CA LYS A 140 11.81 9.78 -0.77
C LYS A 140 12.11 9.33 -2.19
N VAL A 141 12.24 10.27 -3.12
CA VAL A 141 12.55 9.97 -4.53
C VAL A 141 13.98 10.37 -4.83
N ASP A 142 14.86 9.39 -5.06
CA ASP A 142 16.18 9.61 -5.62
C ASP A 142 16.01 9.62 -7.16
N SER A 143 15.78 10.79 -7.77
CA SER A 143 15.62 10.91 -9.22
C SER A 143 16.96 11.07 -9.91
N PRO A 144 17.38 10.12 -10.78
CA PRO A 144 18.60 10.26 -11.59
C PRO A 144 18.39 11.14 -12.84
N ILE A 145 17.18 11.65 -13.10
CA ILE A 145 16.85 12.34 -14.36
C ILE A 145 17.35 13.78 -14.39
N TYR A 146 17.71 14.36 -13.26
CA TYR A 146 18.27 15.72 -13.17
C TYR A 146 19.75 15.71 -12.76
N ALA A 147 20.56 14.96 -13.48
CA ALA A 147 22.00 14.82 -13.22
C ALA A 147 22.84 16.10 -13.52
N ASN A 148 22.22 17.26 -13.63
CA ASN A 148 22.93 18.50 -13.93
C ASN A 148 22.60 19.67 -12.98
N SER A 149 21.94 19.43 -11.87
CA SER A 149 21.76 20.43 -10.83
C SER A 149 21.73 19.72 -9.49
N ASP A 150 22.37 20.31 -8.49
CA ASP A 150 22.50 19.83 -7.12
C ASP A 150 21.32 18.96 -6.68
N LYS A 151 21.63 17.74 -6.23
CA LYS A 151 20.74 16.63 -5.89
C LYS A 151 19.60 17.09 -4.98
N GLU A 152 18.56 17.70 -5.53
CA GLU A 152 17.34 17.98 -4.80
C GLU A 152 16.60 16.65 -4.61
N ILE A 153 16.72 16.13 -3.40
CA ILE A 153 15.93 15.03 -2.92
C ILE A 153 14.51 15.53 -2.78
N SER A 154 13.66 15.28 -3.74
CA SER A 154 12.25 15.63 -3.64
C SER A 154 11.55 14.62 -2.73
N ASN A 155 11.10 15.09 -1.58
CA ASN A 155 10.27 14.29 -0.68
C ASN A 155 8.81 14.44 -1.12
N ILE A 156 8.19 13.35 -1.54
CA ILE A 156 6.78 13.35 -1.90
C ILE A 156 5.99 12.88 -0.68
N GLY A 157 5.17 13.76 -0.12
CA GLY A 157 4.27 13.46 0.98
C GLY A 157 2.82 13.72 0.61
N GLY A 158 1.89 12.84 1.04
CA GLY A 158 0.48 13.01 0.75
C GLY A 158 -0.44 12.30 1.73
N ILE A 159 -1.67 12.80 1.84
CA ILE A 159 -2.74 12.15 2.59
C ILE A 159 -3.33 11.05 1.70
N THR A 160 -3.42 9.84 2.21
CA THR A 160 -3.97 8.68 1.51
C THR A 160 -5.28 8.24 2.12
N ALA A 161 -6.24 7.88 1.26
CA ALA A 161 -7.50 7.26 1.65
C ALA A 161 -7.68 5.97 0.86
N LYS A 162 -7.87 4.84 1.54
CA LYS A 162 -7.94 3.50 0.93
C LYS A 162 -9.13 2.71 1.46
N ILE A 163 -9.69 1.90 0.59
CA ILE A 163 -10.60 0.81 0.91
C ILE A 163 -9.88 -0.50 0.68
N GLY A 164 -10.07 -1.48 1.55
CA GLY A 164 -9.45 -2.78 1.41
C GLY A 164 -10.37 -3.92 1.80
N PHE A 165 -10.00 -5.08 1.30
CA PHE A 165 -10.62 -6.35 1.59
C PHE A 165 -9.58 -7.29 2.20
N GLU A 166 -9.90 -7.92 3.32
CA GLU A 166 -9.06 -8.88 4.03
C GLU A 166 -9.71 -10.26 4.01
N PHE A 167 -8.92 -11.29 3.71
CA PHE A 167 -9.34 -12.69 3.59
C PHE A 167 -8.29 -13.67 4.14
#